data_5f4077e456467742e5fe445c96ed8ece
#
_entry.id   5f4077e456467742e5fe445c96ed8ece
#
_cell.length_a   1.000
_cell.length_b   1.000
_cell.length_c   1.000
_cell.angle_alpha   90.00
_cell.angle_beta   90.00
_cell.angle_gamma   90.00
#
_symmetry.space_group_name_H-M   'P 1'
#
loop_
_entity.id
_entity.type
_entity.pdbx_description
1 polymer ?
#
loop_
_entity_poly.entity_id
_entity_poly.type
_entity_poly.pdbx_seq_one_letter_code
_entity_poly.pdbx_strand_id
1 'polypeptide(L)'
;MIPEVNKWYLVSGKKHANEPEYWKWDNQEKFYKYKVENANNTDVFVWSIFLKPEYTDDFKEKVIGQITEQEKSDDISIRDVGWYIDPTYWNRGYAYEAASAMLKYMFEKVEIDKIESCAVKENFGSCRLFEKLGFEKTGEVTHESDYTFYDGILIYSLYQMNKKLYFENKKVKELKKRIITYI
;
A
#
# COMPACT_ATOMS: atom_id res chain seq x y z
N MET A 1 16.21 -3.94 -6.84
CA MET A 1 15.22 -3.53 -5.81
C MET A 1 15.97 -2.82 -4.70
N ILE A 2 15.44 -1.76 -4.08
CA ILE A 2 16.13 -0.94 -3.08
C ILE A 2 16.13 -1.70 -1.75
N PRO A 3 17.29 -1.94 -1.07
CA PRO A 3 17.38 -2.77 0.13
C PRO A 3 16.43 -2.35 1.26
N GLU A 4 16.27 -1.06 1.49
CA GLU A 4 15.40 -0.50 2.53
C GLU A 4 13.92 -0.81 2.28
N VAL A 5 13.51 -0.88 1.02
CA VAL A 5 12.15 -1.27 0.64
C VAL A 5 11.98 -2.77 0.79
N ASN A 6 12.97 -3.54 0.36
CA ASN A 6 12.93 -5.01 0.45
C ASN A 6 12.79 -5.53 1.87
N LYS A 7 13.36 -4.82 2.82
CA LYS A 7 13.22 -5.15 4.25
C LYS A 7 11.75 -5.31 4.66
N TRP A 8 10.84 -4.52 4.06
CA TRP A 8 9.43 -4.49 4.41
C TRP A 8 8.52 -5.07 3.33
N TYR A 9 9.04 -5.22 2.12
CA TYR A 9 8.35 -5.89 1.04
C TYR A 9 8.60 -7.39 1.18
N LEU A 10 7.77 -8.03 1.97
CA LEU A 10 7.86 -9.45 2.27
C LEU A 10 7.51 -10.26 1.03
N VAL A 11 8.50 -10.47 0.19
CA VAL A 11 8.36 -11.38 -0.94
C VAL A 11 8.43 -12.79 -0.40
N SER A 12 7.36 -13.52 -0.60
CA SER A 12 7.14 -14.86 -0.04
C SER A 12 8.32 -15.79 -0.21
N GLY A 13 8.83 -16.25 0.93
CA GLY A 13 9.48 -17.52 1.10
C GLY A 13 11.00 -17.55 0.92
N LYS A 14 11.65 -18.21 1.86
CA LYS A 14 13.01 -18.76 1.73
C LYS A 14 13.21 -19.52 0.40
N LYS A 15 12.11 -20.01 -0.19
CA LYS A 15 12.07 -20.71 -1.47
C LYS A 15 12.58 -19.85 -2.62
N HIS A 16 12.36 -18.55 -2.60
CA HIS A 16 12.78 -17.62 -3.67
C HIS A 16 14.07 -16.86 -3.35
N ALA A 17 14.49 -16.83 -2.09
CA ALA A 17 15.71 -16.14 -1.68
C ALA A 17 16.97 -16.76 -2.24
N ASN A 18 16.98 -18.08 -2.37
CA ASN A 18 18.09 -18.87 -2.90
C ASN A 18 17.95 -19.13 -4.42
N GLU A 19 16.93 -18.57 -5.06
CA GLU A 19 16.75 -18.63 -6.50
C GLU A 19 17.26 -17.35 -7.14
N PRO A 20 18.56 -17.25 -7.53
CA PRO A 20 19.09 -16.08 -8.25
C PRO A 20 18.27 -15.73 -9.50
N GLU A 21 17.57 -16.70 -10.05
CA GLU A 21 16.69 -16.60 -11.21
C GLU A 21 15.46 -15.71 -10.94
N TYR A 22 14.88 -15.79 -9.72
CA TYR A 22 13.67 -15.01 -9.39
C TYR A 22 13.93 -13.49 -9.42
N TRP A 23 15.14 -13.07 -9.04
CA TRP A 23 15.55 -11.67 -8.99
C TRP A 23 16.19 -11.18 -10.29
N LYS A 24 16.35 -12.04 -11.31
CA LYS A 24 16.81 -11.60 -12.62
C LYS A 24 15.81 -10.62 -13.23
N TRP A 25 16.32 -9.61 -13.91
CA TRP A 25 15.53 -8.59 -14.59
C TRP A 25 14.44 -9.19 -15.49
N ASP A 26 14.77 -10.25 -16.21
CA ASP A 26 13.83 -10.94 -17.12
C ASP A 26 12.58 -11.47 -16.41
N ASN A 27 12.71 -11.92 -15.16
CA ASN A 27 11.58 -12.40 -14.38
C ASN A 27 10.78 -11.22 -13.80
N GLN A 28 11.45 -10.13 -13.42
CA GLN A 28 10.81 -8.89 -13.03
C GLN A 28 10.08 -8.26 -14.23
N GLU A 29 10.68 -8.27 -15.41
CA GLU A 29 10.04 -7.82 -16.65
C GLU A 29 8.79 -8.64 -16.98
N LYS A 30 8.85 -9.98 -16.85
CA LYS A 30 7.68 -10.85 -17.03
C LYS A 30 6.59 -10.55 -16.03
N PHE A 31 6.96 -10.33 -14.76
CA PHE A 31 6.02 -9.93 -13.72
C PHE A 31 5.33 -8.61 -14.05
N TYR A 32 6.08 -7.58 -14.47
CA TYR A 32 5.50 -6.31 -14.88
C TYR A 32 4.65 -6.42 -16.15
N LYS A 33 5.08 -7.19 -17.14
CA LYS A 33 4.25 -7.48 -18.33
C LYS A 33 2.94 -8.15 -17.96
N TYR A 34 2.99 -9.18 -17.12
CA TYR A 34 1.78 -9.82 -16.60
C TYR A 34 0.86 -8.82 -15.91
N LYS A 35 1.39 -7.92 -15.07
CA LYS A 35 0.60 -6.88 -14.40
C LYS A 35 -0.03 -5.89 -15.40
N VAL A 36 0.70 -5.50 -16.43
CA VAL A 36 0.19 -4.60 -17.48
C VAL A 36 -0.89 -5.29 -18.34
N GLU A 37 -0.64 -6.52 -18.75
CA GLU A 37 -1.58 -7.32 -19.55
C GLU A 37 -2.89 -7.60 -18.79
N ASN A 38 -2.82 -7.70 -17.46
CA ASN A 38 -3.95 -7.92 -16.58
C ASN A 38 -4.42 -6.63 -15.88
N ALA A 39 -4.00 -5.47 -16.33
CA ALA A 39 -4.38 -4.18 -15.73
C ALA A 39 -5.88 -3.87 -15.80
N ASN A 40 -6.60 -4.52 -16.71
CA ASN A 40 -8.07 -4.47 -16.80
C ASN A 40 -8.77 -5.54 -15.96
N ASN A 41 -8.01 -6.41 -15.28
CA ASN A 41 -8.58 -7.38 -14.36
C ASN A 41 -9.02 -6.64 -13.08
N THR A 42 -10.30 -6.75 -12.74
CA THR A 42 -10.89 -6.12 -11.55
C THR A 42 -10.42 -6.74 -10.23
N ASP A 43 -9.75 -7.89 -10.28
CA ASP A 43 -9.29 -8.62 -9.09
C ASP A 43 -8.08 -7.95 -8.43
N VAL A 44 -7.27 -7.24 -9.23
CA VAL A 44 -6.07 -6.53 -8.74
C VAL A 44 -5.94 -5.17 -9.41
N PHE A 45 -5.91 -4.11 -8.60
CA PHE A 45 -5.57 -2.76 -9.05
C PHE A 45 -4.13 -2.42 -8.69
N VAL A 46 -3.39 -1.89 -9.65
CA VAL A 46 -2.02 -1.42 -9.47
C VAL A 46 -1.94 0.06 -9.83
N TRP A 47 -1.59 0.87 -8.85
CA TRP A 47 -1.52 2.33 -8.94
C TRP A 47 -0.06 2.77 -8.89
N SER A 48 0.49 3.22 -10.00
CA SER A 48 1.81 3.85 -9.98
C SER A 48 1.71 5.27 -9.45
N ILE A 49 2.64 5.63 -8.57
CA ILE A 49 2.71 6.97 -7.97
C ILE A 49 3.77 7.75 -8.72
N PHE A 50 3.36 8.82 -9.39
CA PHE A 50 4.24 9.72 -10.13
C PHE A 50 4.45 11.02 -9.37
N LEU A 51 5.69 11.46 -9.32
CA LEU A 51 6.01 12.84 -8.98
C LEU A 51 5.85 13.69 -10.25
N LYS A 52 5.08 14.76 -10.14
CA LYS A 52 4.83 15.64 -11.29
C LYS A 52 6.11 16.38 -11.72
N PRO A 53 6.24 16.76 -13.00
CA PRO A 53 7.44 17.40 -13.55
C PRO A 53 7.91 18.63 -12.76
N GLU A 54 6.97 19.44 -12.26
CA GLU A 54 7.27 20.65 -11.50
C GLU A 54 7.95 20.40 -10.14
N TYR A 55 8.01 19.15 -9.68
CA TYR A 55 8.66 18.72 -8.44
C TYR A 55 9.90 17.86 -8.68
N THR A 56 10.39 17.77 -9.93
CA THR A 56 11.58 17.03 -10.33
C THR A 56 12.66 17.96 -10.87
N ASP A 57 13.93 17.61 -10.66
CA ASP A 57 15.06 18.45 -11.08
C ASP A 57 15.20 18.54 -12.62
N ASP A 58 14.72 17.51 -13.34
CA ASP A 58 14.80 17.40 -14.79
C ASP A 58 13.48 17.73 -15.52
N PHE A 59 12.49 18.20 -14.78
CA PHE A 59 11.14 18.53 -15.29
C PHE A 59 10.45 17.37 -16.03
N LYS A 60 10.70 16.12 -15.59
CA LYS A 60 10.04 14.91 -16.11
C LYS A 60 9.24 14.22 -15.04
N GLU A 61 8.17 13.55 -15.46
CA GLU A 61 7.46 12.65 -14.55
C GLU A 61 8.40 11.55 -14.04
N LYS A 62 8.34 11.28 -12.75
CA LYS A 62 9.16 10.27 -12.10
C LYS A 62 8.30 9.34 -11.26
N VAL A 63 8.37 8.04 -11.53
CA VAL A 63 7.76 7.03 -10.66
C VAL A 63 8.50 6.99 -9.33
N ILE A 64 7.78 7.20 -8.24
CA ILE A 64 8.32 7.21 -6.88
C ILE A 64 7.76 6.11 -5.98
N GLY A 65 6.78 5.36 -6.46
CA GLY A 65 6.17 4.29 -5.68
C GLY A 65 4.98 3.64 -6.37
N GLN A 66 4.32 2.78 -5.63
CA GLN A 66 3.17 2.01 -6.10
C GLN A 66 2.24 1.71 -4.93
N ILE A 67 0.95 1.64 -5.22
CA ILE A 67 -0.07 1.01 -4.37
C ILE A 67 -0.61 -0.19 -5.14
N THR A 68 -0.72 -1.33 -4.48
CA THR A 68 -1.40 -2.51 -5.00
C THR A 68 -2.62 -2.76 -4.13
N GLU A 69 -3.73 -3.01 -4.76
CA GLU A 69 -4.96 -3.37 -4.12
C GLU A 69 -5.46 -4.65 -4.81
N GLN A 70 -5.89 -5.63 -4.03
CA GLN A 70 -6.28 -6.95 -4.52
C GLN A 70 -7.42 -7.53 -3.68
N GLU A 71 -8.13 -8.49 -4.25
CA GLU A 71 -9.10 -9.28 -3.51
C GLU A 71 -8.43 -10.01 -2.35
N LYS A 72 -9.07 -10.00 -1.19
CA LYS A 72 -8.59 -10.69 0.00
C LYS A 72 -9.14 -12.11 0.15
N SER A 73 -10.29 -12.35 -0.43
CA SER A 73 -11.03 -13.60 -0.36
C SER A 73 -11.88 -13.76 -1.62
N ASP A 74 -12.71 -14.78 -1.67
CA ASP A 74 -13.71 -14.95 -2.75
C ASP A 74 -14.78 -13.85 -2.77
N ASP A 75 -14.78 -12.96 -1.78
CA ASP A 75 -15.65 -11.79 -1.71
C ASP A 75 -14.94 -10.57 -2.29
N ILE A 76 -15.26 -10.23 -3.52
CA ILE A 76 -14.70 -9.09 -4.27
C ILE A 76 -14.90 -7.74 -3.57
N SER A 77 -15.88 -7.63 -2.66
CA SER A 77 -16.13 -6.41 -1.89
C SER A 77 -15.13 -6.19 -0.76
N ILE A 78 -14.33 -7.21 -0.41
CA ILE A 78 -13.29 -7.15 0.62
C ILE A 78 -11.92 -7.13 -0.04
N ARG A 79 -11.17 -6.07 0.20
CA ARG A 79 -9.89 -5.83 -0.47
C ARG A 79 -8.72 -5.79 0.52
N ASP A 80 -7.54 -6.14 0.04
CA ASP A 80 -6.27 -5.94 0.73
C ASP A 80 -5.47 -4.84 0.02
N VAL A 81 -4.65 -4.10 0.74
CA VAL A 81 -3.85 -3.00 0.19
C VAL A 81 -2.41 -3.07 0.67
N GLY A 82 -1.50 -2.93 -0.28
CA GLY A 82 -0.07 -2.76 -0.02
C GLY A 82 0.47 -1.52 -0.71
N TRP A 83 1.52 -0.94 -0.18
CA TRP A 83 2.20 0.22 -0.77
C TRP A 83 3.70 0.18 -0.56
N TYR A 84 4.41 0.80 -1.47
CA TYR A 84 5.80 1.16 -1.27
C TYR A 84 6.11 2.52 -1.91
N ILE A 85 7.05 3.23 -1.32
CA ILE A 85 7.61 4.49 -1.82
C ILE A 85 9.12 4.36 -1.81
N ASP A 86 9.78 4.88 -2.83
CA ASP A 86 11.24 5.01 -2.85
C ASP A 86 11.71 5.77 -1.60
N PRO A 87 12.69 5.24 -0.83
CA PRO A 87 13.15 5.83 0.42
C PRO A 87 13.55 7.30 0.34
N THR A 88 14.06 7.75 -0.80
CA THR A 88 14.41 9.17 -1.03
C THR A 88 13.21 10.11 -0.94
N TYR A 89 11.99 9.56 -1.03
CA TYR A 89 10.71 10.30 -0.96
C TYR A 89 9.91 10.04 0.31
N TRP A 90 10.47 9.29 1.29
CA TRP A 90 9.81 9.05 2.56
C TRP A 90 9.62 10.33 3.39
N ASN A 91 8.64 10.30 4.28
CA ASN A 91 8.30 11.39 5.21
C ASN A 91 7.92 12.74 4.56
N ARG A 92 7.58 12.73 3.26
CA ARG A 92 7.14 13.92 2.51
C ARG A 92 5.62 13.96 2.26
N GLY A 93 4.88 12.97 2.76
CA GLY A 93 3.42 12.91 2.63
C GLY A 93 2.89 12.21 1.38
N TYR A 94 3.73 11.85 0.42
CA TYR A 94 3.31 11.26 -0.86
C TYR A 94 2.50 9.97 -0.70
N ALA A 95 2.91 9.06 0.21
CA ALA A 95 2.16 7.85 0.49
C ALA A 95 0.75 8.15 1.00
N TYR A 96 0.62 9.14 1.88
CA TYR A 96 -0.68 9.56 2.43
C TYR A 96 -1.59 10.16 1.35
N GLU A 97 -1.05 11.00 0.49
CA GLU A 97 -1.78 11.62 -0.62
C GLU A 97 -2.29 10.57 -1.59
N ALA A 98 -1.40 9.69 -2.07
CA ALA A 98 -1.72 8.63 -3.01
C ALA A 98 -2.73 7.63 -2.42
N ALA A 99 -2.51 7.15 -1.19
CA ALA A 99 -3.42 6.22 -0.53
C ALA A 99 -4.79 6.87 -0.24
N SER A 100 -4.83 8.18 0.08
CA SER A 100 -6.10 8.89 0.24
C SER A 100 -6.90 8.99 -1.08
N ALA A 101 -6.22 9.17 -2.21
CA ALA A 101 -6.84 9.18 -3.54
C ALA A 101 -7.37 7.78 -3.90
N MET A 102 -6.58 6.74 -3.64
CA MET A 102 -7.00 5.36 -3.84
C MET A 102 -8.24 5.02 -3.00
N LEU A 103 -8.23 5.30 -1.68
CA LEU A 103 -9.38 5.05 -0.80
C LEU A 103 -10.65 5.75 -1.30
N LYS A 104 -10.50 6.99 -1.77
CA LYS A 104 -11.62 7.72 -2.36
C LYS A 104 -12.18 7.00 -3.58
N TYR A 105 -11.33 6.53 -4.48
CA TYR A 105 -11.76 5.79 -5.66
C TYR A 105 -12.44 4.47 -5.29
N MET A 106 -11.84 3.69 -4.39
CA MET A 106 -12.34 2.38 -4.02
C MET A 106 -13.70 2.46 -3.33
N PHE A 107 -13.88 3.35 -2.35
CA PHE A 107 -15.16 3.48 -1.63
C PHE A 107 -16.24 4.27 -2.37
N GLU A 108 -15.87 5.23 -3.22
CA GLU A 108 -16.83 6.14 -3.86
C GLU A 108 -17.15 5.78 -5.33
N LYS A 109 -16.29 4.99 -6.00
CA LYS A 109 -16.44 4.64 -7.42
C LYS A 109 -16.56 3.13 -7.65
N VAL A 110 -15.69 2.34 -7.00
CA VAL A 110 -15.77 0.87 -7.07
C VAL A 110 -16.81 0.33 -6.11
N GLU A 111 -17.14 1.11 -5.05
CA GLU A 111 -18.16 0.81 -4.05
C GLU A 111 -17.88 -0.44 -3.21
N ILE A 112 -16.58 -0.71 -2.94
CA ILE A 112 -16.18 -1.79 -2.03
C ILE A 112 -16.78 -1.61 -0.64
N ASP A 113 -16.94 -2.71 0.09
CA ASP A 113 -17.48 -2.68 1.44
C ASP A 113 -16.40 -2.48 2.51
N LYS A 114 -15.21 -3.08 2.29
CA LYS A 114 -14.18 -3.09 3.31
C LYS A 114 -12.77 -3.28 2.72
N ILE A 115 -11.79 -2.67 3.38
CA ILE A 115 -10.36 -2.98 3.24
C ILE A 115 -9.91 -3.61 4.55
N GLU A 116 -9.29 -4.79 4.46
CA GLU A 116 -8.60 -5.46 5.55
C GLU A 116 -7.15 -5.69 5.13
N SER A 117 -6.21 -5.16 5.88
CA SER A 117 -4.80 -5.29 5.58
C SER A 117 -3.95 -5.43 6.83
N CYS A 118 -2.66 -5.59 6.65
CA CYS A 118 -1.73 -5.70 7.77
C CYS A 118 -0.39 -5.03 7.44
N ALA A 119 0.37 -4.75 8.51
CA ALA A 119 1.76 -4.36 8.39
C ALA A 119 2.58 -5.04 9.48
N VAL A 120 3.84 -5.37 9.19
CA VAL A 120 4.78 -5.78 10.23
C VAL A 120 4.84 -4.69 11.29
N LYS A 121 4.70 -5.06 12.55
CA LYS A 121 4.59 -4.13 13.69
C LYS A 121 5.78 -3.16 13.77
N GLU A 122 6.96 -3.62 13.43
CA GLU A 122 8.19 -2.84 13.38
C GLU A 122 8.27 -1.91 12.15
N ASN A 123 7.40 -2.10 11.15
CA ASN A 123 7.26 -1.16 10.04
C ASN A 123 6.42 0.05 10.47
N PHE A 124 7.01 0.89 11.33
CA PHE A 124 6.33 2.08 11.87
C PHE A 124 5.82 3.04 10.79
N GLY A 125 6.48 3.07 9.64
CA GLY A 125 6.04 3.90 8.50
C GLY A 125 4.67 3.47 7.99
N SER A 126 4.48 2.18 7.73
CA SER A 126 3.20 1.63 7.28
C SER A 126 2.14 1.67 8.39
N CYS A 127 2.49 1.31 9.61
CA CYS A 127 1.54 1.38 10.74
C CYS A 127 0.98 2.80 10.93
N ARG A 128 1.85 3.81 10.96
CA ARG A 128 1.42 5.23 11.06
C ARG A 128 0.62 5.69 9.86
N LEU A 129 0.89 5.15 8.68
CA LEU A 129 0.12 5.50 7.48
C LEU A 129 -1.31 4.96 7.58
N PHE A 130 -1.52 3.72 8.01
CA PHE A 130 -2.85 3.16 8.27
C PHE A 130 -3.61 4.02 9.29
N GLU A 131 -3.01 4.32 10.42
CA GLU A 131 -3.61 5.16 11.48
C GLU A 131 -3.98 6.56 10.97
N LYS A 132 -3.05 7.21 10.24
CA LYS A 132 -3.28 8.55 9.67
C LYS A 132 -4.37 8.57 8.61
N LEU A 133 -4.53 7.51 7.84
CA LEU A 133 -5.63 7.34 6.90
C LEU A 133 -6.98 7.14 7.61
N GLY A 134 -6.95 6.68 8.86
CA GLY A 134 -8.12 6.45 9.69
C GLY A 134 -8.60 5.01 9.72
N PHE A 135 -7.71 4.07 9.42
CA PHE A 135 -7.99 2.65 9.66
C PHE A 135 -8.06 2.35 11.16
N GLU A 136 -8.92 1.42 11.52
CA GLU A 136 -8.95 0.82 12.86
C GLU A 136 -7.92 -0.31 12.94
N LYS A 137 -7.12 -0.30 14.01
CA LYS A 137 -6.31 -1.46 14.37
C LYS A 137 -7.19 -2.49 15.06
N THR A 138 -7.33 -3.68 14.47
CA THR A 138 -8.23 -4.74 14.95
C THR A 138 -7.54 -5.79 15.82
N GLY A 139 -6.21 -5.84 15.78
CA GLY A 139 -5.46 -6.82 16.55
C GLY A 139 -4.03 -6.97 16.07
N GLU A 140 -3.44 -8.06 16.54
CA GLU A 140 -2.12 -8.50 16.09
C GLU A 140 -2.15 -10.00 15.84
N VAL A 141 -1.35 -10.47 14.91
CA VAL A 141 -1.15 -11.89 14.63
C VAL A 141 0.34 -12.17 14.53
N THR A 142 0.76 -13.32 15.03
CA THR A 142 2.13 -13.81 14.89
C THR A 142 2.21 -14.76 13.72
N HIS A 143 3.28 -14.66 12.96
CA HIS A 143 3.58 -15.58 11.86
C HIS A 143 5.04 -16.00 11.95
N GLU A 144 5.31 -17.28 11.84
CA GLU A 144 6.69 -17.76 11.71
C GLU A 144 7.20 -17.33 10.34
N SER A 145 8.29 -16.56 10.36
CA SER A 145 8.85 -15.98 9.14
C SER A 145 9.60 -17.03 8.36
N ASP A 146 9.20 -17.24 7.14
CA ASP A 146 9.98 -17.94 6.11
C ASP A 146 10.60 -16.95 5.10
N TYR A 147 10.60 -15.65 5.43
CA TYR A 147 11.16 -14.60 4.58
C TYR A 147 12.67 -14.45 4.74
N THR A 148 13.33 -14.09 3.64
CA THR A 148 14.80 -14.04 3.55
C THR A 148 15.47 -13.10 4.55
N PHE A 149 14.79 -12.00 4.90
CA PHE A 149 15.36 -10.94 5.71
C PHE A 149 14.96 -11.01 7.19
N TYR A 150 14.11 -11.97 7.54
CA TYR A 150 13.65 -12.17 8.90
C TYR A 150 13.69 -13.65 9.25
N ASP A 151 14.49 -13.97 10.24
CA ASP A 151 14.52 -15.30 10.85
C ASP A 151 13.79 -15.21 12.19
N GLY A 152 12.73 -16.00 12.34
CA GLY A 152 11.94 -16.04 13.57
C GLY A 152 10.49 -15.59 13.40
N ILE A 153 9.90 -15.09 14.49
CA ILE A 153 8.49 -14.73 14.55
C ILE A 153 8.30 -13.25 14.15
N LEU A 154 7.45 -13.00 13.16
CA LEU A 154 6.96 -11.69 12.81
C LEU A 154 5.61 -11.42 13.49
N ILE A 155 5.46 -10.22 14.01
CA ILE A 155 4.18 -9.72 14.52
C ILE A 155 3.60 -8.77 13.49
N TYR A 156 2.38 -9.04 13.04
CA TYR A 156 1.64 -8.16 12.15
C TYR A 156 0.56 -7.43 12.94
N SER A 157 0.52 -6.12 12.79
CA SER A 157 -0.63 -5.31 13.18
C SER A 157 -1.70 -5.40 12.10
N LEU A 158 -2.92 -5.74 12.47
CA LEU A 158 -4.07 -5.88 11.58
C LEU A 158 -4.86 -4.57 11.56
N TYR A 159 -5.27 -4.16 10.37
CA TYR A 159 -6.00 -2.92 10.13
C TYR A 159 -7.22 -3.17 9.27
N GLN A 160 -8.30 -2.44 9.55
CA GLN A 160 -9.50 -2.45 8.72
C GLN A 160 -10.07 -1.05 8.52
N MET A 161 -10.75 -0.87 7.39
CA MET A 161 -11.62 0.27 7.11
C MET A 161 -12.85 -0.22 6.35
N ASN A 162 -14.02 -0.05 6.92
CA ASN A 162 -15.27 -0.30 6.22
C ASN A 162 -15.86 0.99 5.63
N LYS A 163 -16.83 0.85 4.74
CA LYS A 163 -17.49 1.97 4.05
C LYS A 163 -18.05 3.01 5.03
N LYS A 164 -18.66 2.57 6.13
CA LYS A 164 -19.19 3.46 7.17
C LYS A 164 -18.10 4.32 7.80
N LEU A 165 -17.02 3.69 8.27
CA LEU A 165 -15.88 4.37 8.88
C LEU A 165 -15.20 5.35 7.92
N TYR A 166 -15.05 4.97 6.64
CA TYR A 166 -14.52 5.87 5.62
C TYR A 166 -15.32 7.17 5.50
N PHE A 167 -16.65 7.09 5.40
CA PHE A 167 -17.52 8.27 5.27
C PHE A 167 -17.59 9.10 6.55
N GLU A 168 -17.54 8.49 7.74
CA GLU A 168 -17.43 9.19 9.01
C GLU A 168 -16.14 9.99 9.11
N ASN A 169 -15.00 9.39 8.78
CA ASN A 169 -13.70 10.06 8.73
C ASN A 169 -13.66 11.22 7.73
N LYS A 170 -14.27 11.03 6.56
CA LYS A 170 -14.40 12.09 5.53
C LYS A 170 -15.20 13.27 6.06
N LYS A 171 -16.34 13.04 6.70
CA LYS A 171 -17.17 14.08 7.29
C LYS A 171 -16.43 14.89 8.35
N VAL A 172 -15.67 14.22 9.23
CA VAL A 172 -14.86 14.90 10.25
C VAL A 172 -13.77 15.77 9.62
N LYS A 173 -13.10 15.30 8.57
CA LYS A 173 -12.09 16.09 7.85
C LYS A 173 -12.69 17.33 7.16
N GLU A 174 -13.87 17.22 6.60
CA GLU A 174 -14.58 18.34 5.98
C GLU A 174 -15.02 19.39 7.01
N LEU A 175 -15.51 18.95 8.18
CA LEU A 175 -15.86 19.87 9.27
C LEU A 175 -14.65 20.64 9.79
N LYS A 176 -13.50 19.97 9.96
CA LYS A 176 -12.25 20.64 10.36
C LYS A 176 -11.78 21.67 9.35
N LYS A 177 -11.92 21.41 8.05
CA LYS A 177 -11.60 22.41 7.00
C LYS A 177 -12.48 23.65 7.10
N ARG A 178 -13.76 23.50 7.41
CA ARG A 178 -14.69 24.65 7.57
C ARG A 178 -14.36 25.51 8.79
N ILE A 179 -13.88 24.89 9.88
CA ILE A 179 -13.51 25.62 11.10
C ILE A 179 -12.22 26.45 10.89
N ILE A 180 -11.27 25.97 10.11
CA ILE A 180 -9.99 26.68 9.83
C ILE A 180 -10.21 27.88 8.89
N THR A 181 -11.31 27.94 8.14
CA THR A 181 -11.60 29.05 7.21
C THR A 181 -12.16 30.30 7.92
N TYR A 182 -12.42 30.25 9.23
CA TYR A 182 -13.01 31.32 10.03
C TYR A 182 -12.09 31.89 11.12
N ILE A 183 -10.78 31.54 11.09
CA ILE A 183 -9.76 32.19 11.90
C ILE A 183 -8.85 33.01 10.98
#